data_5d8961df63c5a2e9d5ab7506caab5e84
#
_entry.id   5d8961df63c5a2e9d5ab7506caab5e84
#
_cell.length_a   1.000
_cell.length_b   1.000
_cell.length_c   1.000
_cell.angle_alpha   90.00
_cell.angle_beta   90.00
_cell.angle_gamma   90.00
#
_symmetry.space_group_name_H-M   'P 1'
#
loop_
_entity.id
_entity.type
_entity.pdbx_description
1 polymer ?
#
loop_
_entity_poly.entity_id
_entity_poly.type
_entity_poly.pdbx_seq_one_letter_code
_entity_poly.pdbx_strand_id
1 'polypeptide(L)'
;MPHLTSFDLEYCNWSNIPDIDFARAEDHEWTIGQFVWTGFDYLGEPSPYDTNAWPNHSSMFGIIDLASIPKDRYYLYRSVWNKEAETLHILPHWNWEGREGEKTPVFVYTNYPSAELFINGKSYGRQTKHKNGTVENRYRLMWHDAVYQPGEVRVVAYDEQGNPVAEKTVRTAGKPHHIELVTDRSSLQADGKDLAYVTLRIVDKDGNLCPNDGRLVSFKVKGAGKYRASANGDPTCLDLFHKPEMHAFGGMLTVIVQSGEKTGEIELQATAKGIKTGTIRIPVK
;
A
#
# COMPACT_ATOMS: atom_id res chain seq x y z
N MET A 1 -19.73 -6.32 4.58
CA MET A 1 -18.54 -6.45 5.43
C MET A 1 -18.13 -5.06 5.87
N PRO A 2 -17.81 -4.78 7.14
CA PRO A 2 -17.32 -3.48 7.53
C PRO A 2 -15.96 -3.21 6.85
N HIS A 3 -15.75 -1.98 6.39
CA HIS A 3 -14.51 -1.55 5.78
C HIS A 3 -13.90 -0.43 6.60
N LEU A 4 -12.58 -0.42 6.75
CA LEU A 4 -11.85 0.74 7.24
C LEU A 4 -11.63 1.70 6.09
N THR A 5 -11.84 2.99 6.36
CA THR A 5 -11.52 4.03 5.39
C THR A 5 -10.01 4.24 5.29
N SER A 6 -9.48 4.40 4.08
CA SER A 6 -8.07 4.73 3.86
C SER A 6 -7.70 6.14 4.30
N PHE A 7 -8.68 7.02 4.50
CA PHE A 7 -8.44 8.41 4.94
C PHE A 7 -7.92 8.53 6.37
N ASP A 8 -8.16 7.52 7.21
CA ASP A 8 -7.60 7.44 8.56
C ASP A 8 -7.91 8.67 9.44
N LEU A 9 -9.18 9.12 9.40
CA LEU A 9 -9.71 10.21 10.21
C LEU A 9 -10.58 9.72 11.37
N GLU A 10 -10.87 8.41 11.40
CA GLU A 10 -11.62 7.76 12.45
C GLU A 10 -10.68 6.94 13.34
N TYR A 11 -11.05 6.79 14.60
CA TYR A 11 -10.27 6.03 15.59
C TYR A 11 -11.19 5.40 16.62
N CYS A 12 -10.72 4.33 17.25
CA CYS A 12 -11.40 3.68 18.36
C CYS A 12 -11.29 4.53 19.63
N ASN A 13 -12.18 4.32 20.61
CA ASN A 13 -12.19 5.06 21.88
C ASN A 13 -10.91 4.89 22.72
N TRP A 14 -10.06 3.93 22.42
CA TRP A 14 -8.75 3.70 23.06
C TRP A 14 -7.55 4.09 22.20
N SER A 15 -7.77 4.78 21.07
CA SER A 15 -6.71 5.18 20.13
C SER A 15 -6.80 6.64 19.73
N ASN A 16 -5.90 7.09 18.86
CA ASN A 16 -5.89 8.41 18.26
C ASN A 16 -5.62 8.32 16.75
N ILE A 17 -5.91 9.41 16.03
CA ILE A 17 -5.30 9.61 14.72
C ILE A 17 -3.81 9.98 14.92
N PRO A 18 -2.92 9.57 14.00
CA PRO A 18 -1.47 9.82 14.12
C PRO A 18 -1.11 11.30 14.27
N ASP A 19 -1.89 12.17 13.66
CA ASP A 19 -1.69 13.62 13.63
C ASP A 19 -1.65 14.24 15.03
N ILE A 20 -2.49 13.74 15.96
CA ILE A 20 -2.51 14.18 17.36
C ILE A 20 -1.18 13.84 18.04
N ASP A 21 -0.67 12.66 17.82
CA ASP A 21 0.56 12.20 18.45
C ASP A 21 1.79 12.89 17.83
N PHE A 22 1.79 13.15 16.54
CA PHE A 22 2.83 13.96 15.88
C PHE A 22 2.84 15.40 16.46
N ALA A 23 1.67 16.02 16.59
CA ALA A 23 1.57 17.37 17.14
C ALA A 23 2.09 17.43 18.59
N ARG A 24 1.75 16.45 19.42
CA ARG A 24 2.26 16.36 20.80
C ARG A 24 3.78 16.21 20.84
N ALA A 25 4.35 15.40 19.94
CA ALA A 25 5.80 15.23 19.84
C ALA A 25 6.51 16.51 19.38
N GLU A 26 5.90 17.29 18.48
CA GLU A 26 6.48 18.55 17.99
C GLU A 26 6.29 19.74 18.94
N ASP A 27 5.19 19.78 19.68
CA ASP A 27 4.84 20.93 20.52
C ASP A 27 5.43 20.85 21.94
N HIS A 28 6.02 19.72 22.32
CA HIS A 28 6.57 19.49 23.66
C HIS A 28 8.02 19.00 23.62
N GLU A 29 8.96 19.86 24.00
CA GLU A 29 10.40 19.58 24.02
C GLU A 29 10.81 18.38 24.89
N TRP A 30 9.99 18.03 25.89
CA TRP A 30 10.24 16.86 26.76
C TRP A 30 9.84 15.53 26.12
N THR A 31 9.18 15.54 24.95
CA THR A 31 8.81 14.32 24.24
C THR A 31 10.01 13.78 23.45
N ILE A 32 10.46 12.59 23.80
CA ILE A 32 11.61 11.93 23.14
C ILE A 32 11.23 11.09 21.93
N GLY A 33 9.95 10.96 21.62
CA GLY A 33 9.42 10.21 20.49
C GLY A 33 8.23 9.33 20.86
N GLN A 34 7.82 8.50 19.93
CA GLN A 34 6.66 7.61 20.06
C GLN A 34 6.88 6.32 19.28
N PHE A 35 6.14 5.28 19.65
CA PHE A 35 6.03 4.05 18.90
C PHE A 35 4.62 3.91 18.35
N VAL A 36 4.51 3.53 17.08
CA VAL A 36 3.21 3.21 16.50
C VAL A 36 2.77 1.81 16.94
N TRP A 37 1.54 1.67 17.39
CA TRP A 37 0.90 0.39 17.50
C TRP A 37 -0.07 0.20 16.32
N THR A 38 0.29 -0.61 15.32
CA THR A 38 1.53 -1.40 15.25
C THR A 38 2.20 -1.24 13.89
N GLY A 39 3.45 -1.73 13.75
CA GLY A 39 4.13 -1.74 12.46
C GLY A 39 3.44 -2.62 11.44
N PHE A 40 3.05 -3.83 11.83
CA PHE A 40 2.38 -4.82 10.97
C PHE A 40 1.03 -5.23 11.53
N ASP A 41 0.09 -5.57 10.65
CA ASP A 41 -1.07 -6.36 11.05
C ASP A 41 -0.61 -7.73 11.56
N TYR A 42 -1.38 -8.32 12.45
CA TYR A 42 -1.05 -9.63 13.03
C TYR A 42 -2.30 -10.46 13.26
N LEU A 43 -2.14 -11.77 13.15
CA LEU A 43 -3.22 -12.74 13.38
C LEU A 43 -3.55 -12.87 14.87
N GLY A 44 -4.81 -13.19 15.16
CA GLY A 44 -5.29 -13.54 16.50
C GLY A 44 -6.02 -12.43 17.25
N GLU A 45 -6.00 -11.19 16.74
CA GLU A 45 -6.73 -10.05 17.32
C GLU A 45 -7.56 -9.32 16.24
N PRO A 46 -8.85 -9.68 16.07
CA PRO A 46 -9.71 -9.13 15.02
C PRO A 46 -10.22 -7.70 15.30
N SER A 47 -9.46 -6.91 16.02
CA SER A 47 -9.81 -5.52 16.32
C SER A 47 -9.53 -4.57 15.14
N PRO A 48 -10.27 -3.49 14.97
CA PRO A 48 -11.30 -2.95 15.89
C PRO A 48 -12.66 -3.63 15.77
N TYR A 49 -12.81 -4.56 14.85
CA TYR A 49 -14.05 -5.32 14.74
C TYR A 49 -14.08 -6.40 15.83
N ASP A 50 -15.11 -6.41 16.56
CA ASP A 50 -15.45 -7.28 17.64
C ASP A 50 -15.24 -8.78 17.32
N THR A 51 -15.24 -9.62 18.35
CA THR A 51 -15.13 -11.09 18.26
C THR A 51 -16.18 -11.75 17.35
N ASN A 52 -17.29 -11.06 17.07
CA ASN A 52 -18.35 -11.53 16.18
C ASN A 52 -18.13 -11.18 14.69
N ALA A 53 -17.00 -10.62 14.32
CA ALA A 53 -16.70 -10.20 12.95
C ALA A 53 -16.08 -11.30 12.07
N TRP A 54 -16.23 -12.57 12.45
CA TRP A 54 -15.76 -13.68 11.61
C TRP A 54 -16.25 -13.53 10.16
N PRO A 55 -15.41 -13.73 9.15
CA PRO A 55 -14.08 -14.37 9.20
C PRO A 55 -12.89 -13.43 9.49
N ASN A 56 -13.12 -12.20 9.96
CA ASN A 56 -12.01 -11.36 10.39
C ASN A 56 -11.24 -12.03 11.53
N HIS A 57 -9.95 -12.28 11.33
CA HIS A 57 -9.07 -12.97 12.28
C HIS A 57 -7.70 -12.30 12.45
N SER A 58 -7.57 -11.10 11.88
CA SER A 58 -6.37 -10.28 11.95
C SER A 58 -6.66 -8.92 12.55
N SER A 59 -5.68 -8.32 13.22
CA SER A 59 -5.71 -6.90 13.56
C SER A 59 -5.67 -6.04 12.29
N MET A 60 -6.12 -4.78 12.42
CA MET A 60 -6.04 -3.78 11.36
C MET A 60 -5.22 -2.55 11.78
N PHE A 61 -4.49 -2.64 12.88
CA PHE A 61 -3.71 -1.55 13.46
C PHE A 61 -2.42 -1.27 12.70
N GLY A 62 -1.90 -2.26 11.96
CA GLY A 62 -0.65 -2.14 11.24
C GLY A 62 -0.65 -0.98 10.25
N ILE A 63 0.50 -0.30 10.13
CA ILE A 63 0.76 0.61 9.02
C ILE A 63 1.20 -0.17 7.76
N ILE A 64 1.56 -1.43 7.93
CA ILE A 64 1.88 -2.42 6.90
C ILE A 64 0.92 -3.61 7.10
N ASP A 65 0.40 -4.19 6.04
CA ASP A 65 -0.54 -5.31 6.10
C ASP A 65 0.13 -6.67 6.34
N LEU A 66 -0.67 -7.74 6.43
CA LEU A 66 -0.20 -9.12 6.60
C LEU A 66 0.71 -9.63 5.48
N ALA A 67 0.63 -9.04 4.29
CA ALA A 67 1.47 -9.37 3.14
C ALA A 67 2.75 -8.54 3.06
N SER A 68 3.06 -7.75 4.09
CA SER A 68 4.15 -6.79 4.11
C SER A 68 4.01 -5.66 3.08
N ILE A 69 2.77 -5.35 2.67
CA ILE A 69 2.46 -4.27 1.75
C ILE A 69 2.11 -3.02 2.57
N PRO A 70 2.80 -1.87 2.34
CA PRO A 70 2.51 -0.63 3.03
C PRO A 70 1.08 -0.14 2.77
N LYS A 71 0.35 0.18 3.83
CA LYS A 71 -0.97 0.83 3.75
C LYS A 71 -0.81 2.35 3.57
N ASP A 72 -1.89 3.06 3.27
CA ASP A 72 -1.84 4.53 3.14
C ASP A 72 -1.27 5.21 4.39
N ARG A 73 -1.64 4.73 5.58
CA ARG A 73 -1.11 5.22 6.88
C ARG A 73 0.42 5.12 6.97
N TYR A 74 1.07 4.12 6.39
CA TYR A 74 2.53 4.03 6.34
C TYR A 74 3.16 5.27 5.71
N TYR A 75 2.57 5.78 4.64
CA TYR A 75 3.09 6.95 3.94
C TYR A 75 2.87 8.24 4.72
N LEU A 76 1.83 8.31 5.56
CA LEU A 76 1.66 9.42 6.49
C LEU A 76 2.82 9.44 7.52
N TYR A 77 3.09 8.32 8.19
CA TYR A 77 4.24 8.19 9.09
C TYR A 77 5.56 8.49 8.38
N ARG A 78 5.77 7.91 7.21
CA ARG A 78 6.98 8.15 6.42
C ARG A 78 7.16 9.63 6.08
N SER A 79 6.10 10.35 5.74
CA SER A 79 6.17 11.77 5.39
C SER A 79 6.55 12.66 6.58
N VAL A 80 6.27 12.22 7.80
CA VAL A 80 6.59 12.96 9.03
C VAL A 80 7.96 12.55 9.58
N TRP A 81 8.25 11.25 9.64
CA TRP A 81 9.45 10.72 10.31
C TRP A 81 10.68 10.65 9.41
N ASN A 82 10.52 10.34 8.13
CA ASN A 82 11.65 10.24 7.21
C ASN A 82 11.84 11.55 6.46
N LYS A 83 12.81 12.36 6.89
CA LYS A 83 13.14 13.65 6.28
C LYS A 83 14.10 13.54 5.10
N GLU A 84 14.80 12.41 4.94
CA GLU A 84 15.81 12.19 3.91
C GLU A 84 15.22 11.65 2.61
N ALA A 85 14.19 10.80 2.71
CA ALA A 85 13.57 10.20 1.55
C ALA A 85 12.33 10.98 1.11
N GLU A 86 12.23 11.25 -0.18
CA GLU A 86 11.05 11.83 -0.80
C GLU A 86 9.81 10.96 -0.50
N THR A 87 8.76 11.61 -0.03
CA THR A 87 7.44 11.01 0.11
C THR A 87 6.41 11.87 -0.60
N LEU A 88 5.74 11.28 -1.59
CA LEU A 88 4.58 11.86 -2.25
C LEU A 88 3.60 10.71 -2.52
N HIS A 89 2.58 10.60 -1.68
CA HIS A 89 1.59 9.53 -1.73
C HIS A 89 0.19 10.10 -1.90
N ILE A 90 -0.53 9.57 -2.88
CA ILE A 90 -1.90 9.98 -3.22
C ILE A 90 -2.84 8.86 -2.78
N LEU A 91 -3.92 9.22 -2.08
CA LEU A 91 -5.01 8.31 -1.75
C LEU A 91 -6.37 9.00 -1.99
N PRO A 92 -7.40 8.18 -2.26
CA PRO A 92 -7.41 6.74 -2.45
C PRO A 92 -6.96 6.34 -3.88
N HIS A 93 -7.02 5.06 -4.21
CA HIS A 93 -6.93 4.63 -5.62
C HIS A 93 -8.03 5.28 -6.47
N TRP A 94 -7.88 5.26 -7.80
CA TRP A 94 -8.82 5.97 -8.68
C TRP A 94 -9.64 5.03 -9.58
N ASN A 95 -10.17 3.94 -8.98
CA ASN A 95 -11.06 2.97 -9.63
C ASN A 95 -12.37 2.85 -8.84
N TRP A 96 -13.32 3.76 -9.11
CA TRP A 96 -14.61 3.86 -8.43
C TRP A 96 -15.77 3.75 -9.44
N GLU A 97 -15.74 2.69 -10.26
CA GLU A 97 -16.76 2.43 -11.27
C GLU A 97 -18.18 2.54 -10.68
N GLY A 98 -19.06 3.28 -11.36
CA GLY A 98 -20.42 3.55 -10.93
C GLY A 98 -20.58 4.74 -9.97
N ARG A 99 -19.48 5.45 -9.64
CA ARG A 99 -19.49 6.64 -8.79
C ARG A 99 -19.07 7.92 -9.52
N GLU A 100 -19.20 7.92 -10.85
CA GLU A 100 -18.85 9.06 -11.68
C GLU A 100 -19.70 10.30 -11.30
N GLY A 101 -19.02 11.42 -11.04
CA GLY A 101 -19.66 12.65 -10.58
C GLY A 101 -19.87 12.76 -9.07
N GLU A 102 -19.61 11.70 -8.30
CA GLU A 102 -19.68 11.75 -6.84
C GLU A 102 -18.43 12.40 -6.22
N LYS A 103 -18.64 13.09 -5.09
CA LYS A 103 -17.52 13.58 -4.27
C LYS A 103 -16.69 12.40 -3.78
N THR A 104 -15.42 12.41 -4.12
CA THR A 104 -14.42 11.43 -3.68
C THR A 104 -13.20 12.21 -3.21
N PRO A 105 -13.06 12.47 -1.90
CA PRO A 105 -11.94 13.22 -1.36
C PRO A 105 -10.59 12.65 -1.80
N VAL A 106 -9.62 13.52 -2.06
CA VAL A 106 -8.24 13.12 -2.35
C VAL A 106 -7.35 13.69 -1.27
N PHE A 107 -6.57 12.82 -0.61
CA PHE A 107 -5.56 13.22 0.35
C PHE A 107 -4.17 12.95 -0.21
N VAL A 108 -3.22 13.74 0.25
CA VAL A 108 -1.82 13.59 -0.13
C VAL A 108 -0.95 13.62 1.13
N TYR A 109 -0.13 12.58 1.29
CA TYR A 109 0.87 12.50 2.33
C TYR A 109 2.25 12.77 1.71
N THR A 110 2.90 13.81 2.17
CA THR A 110 4.17 14.26 1.62
C THR A 110 5.02 14.94 2.69
N ASN A 111 6.34 14.90 2.55
CA ASN A 111 7.25 15.71 3.37
C ASN A 111 7.46 17.13 2.81
N TYR A 112 6.89 17.45 1.66
CA TYR A 112 6.89 18.80 1.12
C TYR A 112 5.81 19.69 1.77
N PRO A 113 6.01 21.03 1.82
CA PRO A 113 5.10 21.97 2.49
C PRO A 113 3.76 22.14 1.77
N SER A 114 3.72 21.97 0.45
CA SER A 114 2.51 22.18 -0.33
C SER A 114 2.47 21.31 -1.59
N ALA A 115 1.25 21.10 -2.11
CA ALA A 115 1.04 20.44 -3.39
C ALA A 115 -0.22 20.95 -4.08
N GLU A 116 -0.31 20.75 -5.40
CA GLU A 116 -1.47 21.04 -6.23
C GLU A 116 -2.02 19.75 -6.81
N LEU A 117 -3.34 19.60 -6.75
CA LEU A 117 -4.08 18.45 -7.27
C LEU A 117 -4.65 18.78 -8.65
N PHE A 118 -4.50 17.83 -9.57
CA PHE A 118 -5.13 17.85 -10.89
C PHE A 118 -5.92 16.56 -11.11
N ILE A 119 -7.14 16.67 -11.61
CA ILE A 119 -7.95 15.54 -12.08
C ILE A 119 -8.25 15.75 -13.55
N ASN A 120 -7.79 14.85 -14.40
CA ASN A 120 -7.92 14.94 -15.85
C ASN A 120 -7.46 16.31 -16.40
N GLY A 121 -6.35 16.82 -15.88
CA GLY A 121 -5.75 18.11 -16.25
C GLY A 121 -6.41 19.35 -15.63
N LYS A 122 -7.57 19.23 -14.98
CA LYS A 122 -8.22 20.34 -14.27
C LYS A 122 -7.61 20.48 -12.86
N SER A 123 -7.13 21.68 -12.53
CA SER A 123 -6.64 22.01 -11.19
C SER A 123 -7.80 22.07 -10.18
N TYR A 124 -7.56 21.48 -9.01
CA TYR A 124 -8.38 21.60 -7.80
C TYR A 124 -7.73 22.55 -6.78
N GLY A 125 -6.71 23.30 -7.21
CA GLY A 125 -6.00 24.26 -6.42
C GLY A 125 -4.85 23.67 -5.61
N ARG A 126 -4.01 24.57 -5.11
CA ARG A 126 -2.86 24.26 -4.26
C ARG A 126 -3.27 24.29 -2.80
N GLN A 127 -2.85 23.29 -2.06
CA GLN A 127 -2.98 23.18 -0.60
C GLN A 127 -1.60 23.33 0.04
N THR A 128 -1.57 23.94 1.23
CA THR A 128 -0.35 24.13 2.03
C THR A 128 -0.59 23.62 3.43
N LYS A 129 0.41 22.97 4.04
CA LYS A 129 0.37 22.56 5.44
C LYS A 129 0.44 23.77 6.36
N HIS A 130 -0.34 23.76 7.44
CA HIS A 130 -0.42 24.88 8.37
C HIS A 130 -0.19 24.42 9.80
N LYS A 131 0.93 24.81 10.39
CA LYS A 131 1.24 24.46 11.79
C LYS A 131 0.15 24.94 12.78
N ASN A 132 -0.47 26.07 12.50
CA ASN A 132 -1.53 26.67 13.35
C ASN A 132 -2.95 26.34 12.89
N GLY A 133 -3.12 25.40 11.94
CA GLY A 133 -4.42 24.92 11.48
C GLY A 133 -5.00 23.84 12.38
N THR A 134 -5.96 23.06 11.84
CA THR A 134 -6.37 21.82 12.50
C THR A 134 -5.19 20.85 12.55
N VAL A 135 -5.23 19.87 13.44
CA VAL A 135 -4.12 18.94 13.62
C VAL A 135 -3.83 18.16 12.32
N GLU A 136 -4.86 17.83 11.56
CA GLU A 136 -4.73 17.14 10.26
C GLU A 136 -4.04 18.03 9.23
N ASN A 137 -4.35 19.32 9.18
CA ASN A 137 -3.76 20.27 8.24
C ASN A 137 -2.26 20.55 8.47
N ARG A 138 -1.70 20.11 9.61
CA ARG A 138 -0.25 20.17 9.87
C ARG A 138 0.50 19.10 9.07
N TYR A 139 -0.14 17.96 8.77
CA TYR A 139 0.54 16.79 8.23
C TYR A 139 -0.02 16.31 6.89
N ARG A 140 -1.27 16.68 6.56
CA ARG A 140 -2.00 16.22 5.38
C ARG A 140 -2.39 17.37 4.47
N LEU A 141 -2.43 17.09 3.18
CA LEU A 141 -3.04 17.98 2.18
C LEU A 141 -4.32 17.30 1.71
N MET A 142 -5.47 18.00 1.82
CA MET A 142 -6.78 17.37 1.70
C MET A 142 -7.72 18.15 0.78
N TRP A 143 -8.19 17.52 -0.30
CA TRP A 143 -9.18 18.07 -1.24
C TRP A 143 -10.50 17.34 -1.04
N HIS A 144 -11.36 17.86 -0.17
CA HIS A 144 -12.64 17.25 0.18
C HIS A 144 -13.69 17.34 -0.92
N ASP A 145 -13.56 18.29 -1.84
CA ASP A 145 -14.50 18.55 -2.93
C ASP A 145 -14.07 17.93 -4.27
N ALA A 146 -13.04 17.09 -4.26
CA ALA A 146 -12.63 16.35 -5.44
C ALA A 146 -13.79 15.44 -5.92
N VAL A 147 -14.04 15.43 -7.22
CA VAL A 147 -15.12 14.67 -7.84
C VAL A 147 -14.54 13.56 -8.69
N TYR A 148 -15.01 12.34 -8.48
CA TYR A 148 -14.55 11.21 -9.26
C TYR A 148 -14.96 11.33 -10.73
N GLN A 149 -13.98 11.22 -11.59
CA GLN A 149 -14.10 10.98 -13.02
C GLN A 149 -13.00 10.00 -13.41
N PRO A 150 -13.29 8.92 -14.15
CA PRO A 150 -12.25 8.02 -14.63
C PRO A 150 -11.15 8.77 -15.38
N GLY A 151 -9.90 8.35 -15.20
CA GLY A 151 -8.76 8.97 -15.84
C GLY A 151 -7.58 9.15 -14.90
N GLU A 152 -7.06 10.35 -14.80
CA GLU A 152 -5.81 10.65 -14.11
C GLU A 152 -6.02 11.57 -12.90
N VAL A 153 -5.43 11.18 -11.77
CA VAL A 153 -5.19 12.04 -10.60
C VAL A 153 -3.69 12.31 -10.55
N ARG A 154 -3.31 13.56 -10.73
CA ARG A 154 -1.92 13.99 -10.71
C ARG A 154 -1.71 15.04 -9.61
N VAL A 155 -0.61 14.88 -8.88
CA VAL A 155 -0.21 15.82 -7.82
C VAL A 155 1.19 16.31 -8.10
N VAL A 156 1.37 17.63 -8.03
CA VAL A 156 2.68 18.29 -8.10
C VAL A 156 2.99 18.87 -6.72
N ALA A 157 4.09 18.46 -6.12
CA ALA A 157 4.58 18.99 -4.85
C ALA A 157 5.56 20.14 -5.07
N TYR A 158 5.59 21.07 -4.11
CA TYR A 158 6.41 22.28 -4.19
C TYR A 158 7.23 22.47 -2.93
N ASP A 159 8.42 23.07 -3.08
CA ASP A 159 9.28 23.47 -1.98
C ASP A 159 8.79 24.76 -1.28
N GLU A 160 9.55 25.23 -0.30
CA GLU A 160 9.26 26.47 0.45
C GLU A 160 9.33 27.72 -0.45
N GLN A 161 10.06 27.67 -1.56
CA GLN A 161 10.20 28.75 -2.52
C GLN A 161 9.09 28.73 -3.58
N GLY A 162 8.28 27.67 -3.60
CA GLY A 162 7.19 27.49 -4.55
C GLY A 162 7.60 26.86 -5.88
N ASN A 163 8.80 26.28 -5.97
CA ASN A 163 9.24 25.55 -7.15
C ASN A 163 8.66 24.12 -7.14
N PRO A 164 8.27 23.57 -8.29
CA PRO A 164 7.85 22.16 -8.37
C PRO A 164 9.08 21.25 -8.16
N VAL A 165 8.95 20.28 -7.26
CA VAL A 165 10.06 19.39 -6.85
C VAL A 165 9.76 17.92 -7.02
N ALA A 166 8.48 17.53 -7.02
CA ALA A 166 8.08 16.16 -7.22
C ALA A 166 6.70 16.07 -7.89
N GLU A 167 6.47 14.98 -8.61
CA GLU A 167 5.18 14.70 -9.23
C GLU A 167 4.82 13.24 -9.07
N LYS A 168 3.56 12.95 -8.82
CA LYS A 168 3.01 11.60 -8.80
C LYS A 168 1.67 11.55 -9.48
N THR A 169 1.41 10.43 -10.16
CA THR A 169 0.16 10.18 -10.87
C THR A 169 -0.42 8.83 -10.48
N VAL A 170 -1.73 8.81 -10.25
CA VAL A 170 -2.56 7.61 -10.11
C VAL A 170 -3.58 7.61 -11.24
N ARG A 171 -3.77 6.47 -11.90
CA ARG A 171 -4.70 6.35 -13.02
C ARG A 171 -5.78 5.32 -12.74
N THR A 172 -6.97 5.56 -13.26
CA THR A 172 -8.01 4.54 -13.35
C THR A 172 -7.49 3.41 -14.24
N ALA A 173 -7.30 2.24 -13.67
CA ALA A 173 -6.91 1.05 -14.40
C ALA A 173 -8.05 0.57 -15.29
N GLY A 174 -7.68 0.05 -16.45
CA GLY A 174 -8.57 -0.67 -17.34
C GLY A 174 -8.82 -2.12 -16.87
N LYS A 175 -9.19 -2.98 -17.81
CA LYS A 175 -9.37 -4.41 -17.52
C LYS A 175 -8.04 -5.06 -17.14
N PRO A 176 -8.02 -5.95 -16.12
CA PRO A 176 -6.84 -6.73 -15.78
C PRO A 176 -6.26 -7.46 -16.98
N HIS A 177 -4.95 -7.36 -17.18
CA HIS A 177 -4.28 -7.86 -18.37
C HIS A 177 -3.15 -8.83 -18.07
N HIS A 178 -2.30 -8.54 -17.08
CA HIS A 178 -1.16 -9.41 -16.76
C HIS A 178 -0.75 -9.29 -15.28
N ILE A 179 0.09 -10.22 -14.86
CA ILE A 179 0.73 -10.24 -13.54
C ILE A 179 2.13 -9.67 -13.67
N GLU A 180 2.44 -8.68 -12.84
CA GLU A 180 3.79 -8.20 -12.58
C GLU A 180 4.34 -8.81 -11.31
N LEU A 181 5.64 -9.16 -11.29
CA LEU A 181 6.36 -9.69 -10.14
C LEU A 181 7.60 -8.85 -9.88
N VAL A 182 7.76 -8.40 -8.64
CA VAL A 182 8.92 -7.60 -8.19
C VAL A 182 9.48 -8.24 -6.94
N THR A 183 10.78 -8.56 -6.95
CA THR A 183 11.48 -9.13 -5.79
C THR A 183 12.19 -8.05 -4.98
N ASP A 184 12.27 -8.24 -3.67
CA ASP A 184 13.05 -7.41 -2.73
C ASP A 184 14.56 -7.70 -2.81
N ARG A 185 14.96 -8.80 -3.46
CA ARG A 185 16.35 -9.29 -3.53
C ARG A 185 16.80 -9.52 -4.97
N SER A 186 18.00 -9.07 -5.29
CA SER A 186 18.65 -9.33 -6.60
C SER A 186 19.24 -10.73 -6.71
N SER A 187 19.55 -11.39 -5.58
CA SER A 187 20.02 -12.78 -5.49
C SER A 187 19.86 -13.33 -4.09
N LEU A 188 19.84 -14.66 -3.96
CA LEU A 188 19.82 -15.39 -2.69
C LEU A 188 21.12 -16.21 -2.50
N GLN A 189 21.43 -16.52 -1.23
CA GLN A 189 22.51 -17.44 -0.86
C GLN A 189 22.05 -18.90 -1.02
N ALA A 190 22.94 -19.77 -1.50
CA ALA A 190 22.66 -21.21 -1.64
C ALA A 190 22.81 -21.97 -0.31
N ASP A 191 22.13 -21.52 0.74
CA ASP A 191 22.22 -22.07 2.11
C ASP A 191 20.98 -22.86 2.53
N GLY A 192 20.02 -23.01 1.64
CA GLY A 192 18.73 -23.68 1.91
C GLY A 192 17.79 -22.92 2.84
N LYS A 193 18.11 -21.67 3.20
CA LYS A 193 17.36 -20.88 4.19
C LYS A 193 17.01 -19.48 3.71
N ASP A 194 17.82 -18.88 2.84
CA ASP A 194 17.63 -17.50 2.39
C ASP A 194 16.32 -17.33 1.62
N LEU A 195 15.66 -16.18 1.82
CA LEU A 195 14.32 -15.91 1.34
C LEU A 195 14.28 -14.68 0.43
N ALA A 196 13.45 -14.74 -0.59
CA ALA A 196 13.01 -13.56 -1.33
C ALA A 196 11.50 -13.36 -1.17
N TYR A 197 11.12 -12.12 -0.95
CA TYR A 197 9.73 -11.67 -0.92
C TYR A 197 9.40 -11.04 -2.27
N VAL A 198 8.49 -11.68 -2.98
CA VAL A 198 8.08 -11.25 -4.32
C VAL A 198 6.71 -10.64 -4.25
N THR A 199 6.62 -9.33 -4.42
CA THR A 199 5.35 -8.63 -4.54
C THR A 199 4.75 -8.90 -5.91
N LEU A 200 3.50 -9.37 -5.91
CA LEU A 200 2.69 -9.57 -7.10
C LEU A 200 1.71 -8.41 -7.26
N ARG A 201 1.55 -7.92 -8.48
CA ARG A 201 0.56 -6.92 -8.86
C ARG A 201 -0.24 -7.41 -10.07
N ILE A 202 -1.54 -7.30 -10.02
CA ILE A 202 -2.43 -7.49 -11.16
C ILE A 202 -2.64 -6.13 -11.81
N VAL A 203 -2.21 -6.00 -13.06
CA VAL A 203 -2.21 -4.71 -13.74
C VAL A 203 -2.96 -4.79 -15.07
N ASP A 204 -3.41 -3.63 -15.55
CA ASP A 204 -3.99 -3.49 -16.88
C ASP A 204 -2.90 -3.54 -17.98
N LYS A 205 -3.29 -3.28 -19.23
CA LYS A 205 -2.36 -3.30 -20.38
C LYS A 205 -1.28 -2.21 -20.30
N ASP A 206 -1.54 -1.12 -19.56
CA ASP A 206 -0.69 0.06 -19.44
C ASP A 206 0.13 0.04 -18.13
N GLY A 207 0.05 -1.06 -17.32
CA GLY A 207 0.78 -1.24 -16.07
C GLY A 207 0.12 -0.58 -14.84
N ASN A 208 -1.12 -0.10 -14.97
CA ASN A 208 -1.84 0.45 -13.82
C ASN A 208 -2.38 -0.69 -12.96
N LEU A 209 -2.18 -0.58 -11.63
CA LEU A 209 -2.72 -1.53 -10.66
C LEU A 209 -4.25 -1.60 -10.76
N CYS A 210 -4.80 -2.82 -10.79
CA CYS A 210 -6.23 -3.08 -10.74
C CYS A 210 -6.68 -3.29 -9.28
N PRO A 211 -7.02 -2.25 -8.51
CA PRO A 211 -7.19 -2.34 -7.06
C PRO A 211 -8.45 -3.10 -6.64
N ASN A 212 -9.37 -3.35 -7.56
CA ASN A 212 -10.60 -4.10 -7.32
C ASN A 212 -10.47 -5.59 -7.69
N ASP A 213 -9.27 -6.05 -8.09
CA ASP A 213 -9.06 -7.43 -8.50
C ASP A 213 -8.69 -8.32 -7.31
N GLY A 214 -9.55 -9.30 -7.01
CA GLY A 214 -9.37 -10.27 -5.93
C GLY A 214 -9.28 -11.72 -6.43
N ARG A 215 -8.86 -11.95 -7.68
CA ARG A 215 -8.82 -13.30 -8.26
C ARG A 215 -7.83 -14.22 -7.58
N LEU A 216 -8.09 -15.52 -7.63
CA LEU A 216 -7.15 -16.56 -7.20
C LEU A 216 -5.95 -16.62 -8.15
N VAL A 217 -4.75 -16.63 -7.58
CA VAL A 217 -3.47 -16.78 -8.28
C VAL A 217 -2.80 -18.06 -7.81
N SER A 218 -2.30 -18.87 -8.75
CA SER A 218 -1.56 -20.10 -8.48
C SER A 218 -0.09 -19.93 -8.82
N PHE A 219 0.79 -20.56 -8.03
CA PHE A 219 2.23 -20.42 -8.11
C PHE A 219 2.93 -21.72 -8.49
N LYS A 220 3.95 -21.60 -9.31
CA LYS A 220 4.87 -22.70 -9.64
C LYS A 220 6.30 -22.20 -9.50
N VAL A 221 7.11 -22.93 -8.71
CA VAL A 221 8.53 -22.65 -8.54
C VAL A 221 9.34 -23.80 -9.12
N LYS A 222 10.41 -23.46 -9.85
CA LYS A 222 11.37 -24.40 -10.43
C LYS A 222 12.79 -23.93 -10.16
N GLY A 223 13.77 -24.86 -10.36
CA GLY A 223 15.19 -24.57 -10.29
C GLY A 223 15.77 -24.70 -8.89
N ALA A 224 16.63 -23.76 -8.51
CA ALA A 224 17.47 -23.82 -7.29
C ALA A 224 16.74 -23.37 -6.00
N GLY A 225 15.43 -23.58 -5.90
CA GLY A 225 14.65 -23.22 -4.72
C GLY A 225 13.24 -23.78 -4.73
N LYS A 226 12.45 -23.35 -3.77
CA LYS A 226 11.08 -23.84 -3.58
C LYS A 226 10.12 -22.72 -3.18
N TYR A 227 8.83 -22.91 -3.42
CA TYR A 227 7.75 -22.11 -2.82
C TYR A 227 7.77 -22.31 -1.31
N ARG A 228 7.62 -21.22 -0.56
CA ARG A 228 7.59 -21.25 0.90
C ARG A 228 6.21 -20.91 1.44
N ALA A 229 5.67 -19.77 1.03
CA ALA A 229 4.36 -19.28 1.45
C ALA A 229 3.87 -18.17 0.51
N SER A 230 2.60 -17.79 0.65
CA SER A 230 2.05 -16.53 0.15
C SER A 230 1.10 -15.93 1.18
N ALA A 231 0.93 -14.62 1.12
CA ALA A 231 0.00 -13.87 1.96
C ALA A 231 -0.61 -12.71 1.17
N ASN A 232 -1.83 -12.32 1.53
CA ASN A 232 -2.45 -11.08 1.10
C ASN A 232 -2.79 -10.21 2.31
N GLY A 233 -3.19 -8.97 2.08
CA GLY A 233 -3.53 -8.00 3.14
C GLY A 233 -4.97 -8.08 3.64
N ASP A 234 -5.78 -9.04 3.18
CA ASP A 234 -7.18 -9.20 3.59
C ASP A 234 -7.26 -9.84 4.99
N PRO A 235 -7.70 -9.12 6.01
CA PRO A 235 -7.83 -9.66 7.37
C PRO A 235 -8.90 -10.76 7.50
N THR A 236 -9.70 -10.96 6.45
CA THR A 236 -10.79 -11.94 6.41
C THR A 236 -10.48 -13.14 5.51
N CYS A 237 -9.30 -13.16 4.86
CA CYS A 237 -8.91 -14.23 3.95
C CYS A 237 -8.58 -15.52 4.69
N LEU A 238 -9.24 -16.62 4.32
CA LEU A 238 -9.03 -17.95 4.90
C LEU A 238 -8.13 -18.85 4.04
N ASP A 239 -7.49 -18.32 3.01
CA ASP A 239 -6.53 -19.06 2.20
C ASP A 239 -5.32 -19.48 3.05
N LEU A 240 -4.84 -20.69 2.83
CA LEU A 240 -3.74 -21.24 3.63
C LEU A 240 -2.38 -20.76 3.08
N PHE A 241 -1.59 -20.08 3.86
CA PHE A 241 -0.30 -19.52 3.47
C PHE A 241 0.68 -20.50 2.82
N HIS A 242 0.64 -21.78 3.21
CA HIS A 242 1.54 -22.80 2.68
C HIS A 242 1.05 -23.44 1.36
N LYS A 243 -0.17 -23.16 0.92
CA LYS A 243 -0.68 -23.60 -0.38
C LYS A 243 -0.12 -22.70 -1.49
N PRO A 244 0.30 -23.28 -2.63
CA PRO A 244 0.84 -22.50 -3.75
C PRO A 244 -0.28 -21.83 -4.56
N GLU A 245 -1.22 -21.22 -3.85
CA GLU A 245 -2.33 -20.42 -4.39
C GLU A 245 -2.83 -19.45 -3.33
N MET A 246 -3.28 -18.27 -3.74
CA MET A 246 -3.76 -17.19 -2.87
C MET A 246 -4.64 -16.24 -3.65
N HIS A 247 -5.75 -15.79 -3.08
CA HIS A 247 -6.50 -14.66 -3.64
C HIS A 247 -5.71 -13.36 -3.51
N ALA A 248 -5.73 -12.55 -4.56
CA ALA A 248 -5.22 -11.18 -4.46
C ALA A 248 -6.16 -10.32 -3.60
N PHE A 249 -5.61 -9.32 -2.94
CA PHE A 249 -6.35 -8.28 -2.22
C PHE A 249 -5.87 -6.91 -2.69
N GLY A 250 -6.80 -6.06 -3.12
CA GLY A 250 -6.42 -4.79 -3.74
C GLY A 250 -5.57 -4.96 -5.03
N GLY A 251 -5.70 -6.09 -5.74
CA GLY A 251 -4.88 -6.43 -6.89
C GLY A 251 -3.45 -6.88 -6.54
N MET A 252 -3.14 -7.13 -5.28
CA MET A 252 -1.79 -7.41 -4.78
C MET A 252 -1.75 -8.63 -3.85
N LEU A 253 -0.59 -9.22 -3.72
CA LEU A 253 -0.21 -10.20 -2.69
C LEU A 253 1.32 -10.36 -2.67
N THR A 254 1.84 -11.06 -1.67
CA THR A 254 3.27 -11.40 -1.57
C THR A 254 3.46 -12.91 -1.62
N VAL A 255 4.46 -13.34 -2.41
CA VAL A 255 4.93 -14.73 -2.49
C VAL A 255 6.33 -14.82 -1.92
N ILE A 256 6.57 -15.83 -1.08
CA ILE A 256 7.88 -16.08 -0.50
C ILE A 256 8.47 -17.32 -1.18
N VAL A 257 9.66 -17.15 -1.74
CA VAL A 257 10.47 -18.27 -2.27
C VAL A 257 11.72 -18.44 -1.39
N GLN A 258 12.14 -19.69 -1.24
CA GLN A 258 13.30 -20.08 -0.42
C GLN A 258 14.37 -20.70 -1.29
N SER A 259 15.63 -20.32 -1.08
CA SER A 259 16.78 -20.92 -1.77
C SER A 259 16.92 -22.42 -1.46
N GLY A 260 17.52 -23.16 -2.37
CA GLY A 260 18.07 -24.48 -2.13
C GLY A 260 19.52 -24.39 -1.68
N GLU A 261 20.17 -25.55 -1.51
CA GLU A 261 21.61 -25.68 -1.14
C GLU A 261 22.55 -25.66 -2.37
N LYS A 262 22.01 -25.52 -3.56
CA LYS A 262 22.77 -25.51 -4.82
C LYS A 262 22.62 -24.16 -5.50
N THR A 263 23.72 -23.67 -6.04
CA THR A 263 23.71 -22.49 -6.93
C THR A 263 22.89 -22.74 -8.17
N GLY A 264 22.35 -21.68 -8.73
CA GLY A 264 21.50 -21.74 -9.92
C GLY A 264 20.52 -20.57 -10.00
N GLU A 265 19.30 -20.84 -10.45
CA GLU A 265 18.25 -19.84 -10.61
C GLU A 265 16.93 -20.41 -10.10
N ILE A 266 16.17 -19.60 -9.38
CA ILE A 266 14.77 -19.85 -9.05
C ILE A 266 13.92 -19.20 -10.14
N GLU A 267 13.04 -19.96 -10.80
CA GLU A 267 11.99 -19.44 -11.66
C GLU A 267 10.65 -19.54 -10.91
N LEU A 268 10.09 -18.37 -10.53
CA LEU A 268 8.73 -18.25 -9.99
C LEU A 268 7.78 -17.85 -11.11
N GLN A 269 6.76 -18.65 -11.34
CA GLN A 269 5.65 -18.39 -12.25
C GLN A 269 4.36 -18.21 -11.48
N ALA A 270 3.62 -17.13 -11.77
CA ALA A 270 2.30 -16.84 -11.20
C ALA A 270 1.25 -16.82 -12.32
N THR A 271 0.17 -17.59 -12.15
CA THR A 271 -0.90 -17.73 -13.13
C THR A 271 -2.25 -17.42 -12.52
N ALA A 272 -3.11 -16.77 -13.29
CA ALA A 272 -4.48 -16.53 -12.90
C ALA A 272 -5.41 -16.56 -14.12
N LYS A 273 -6.68 -16.90 -13.91
CA LYS A 273 -7.65 -17.04 -15.00
C LYS A 273 -7.87 -15.72 -15.73
N GLY A 274 -7.75 -15.75 -17.07
CA GLY A 274 -8.13 -14.66 -17.95
C GLY A 274 -7.12 -13.52 -18.10
N ILE A 275 -5.91 -13.65 -17.53
CA ILE A 275 -4.82 -12.69 -17.70
C ILE A 275 -3.51 -13.40 -18.04
N LYS A 276 -2.52 -12.64 -18.53
CA LYS A 276 -1.21 -13.19 -18.84
C LYS A 276 -0.42 -13.53 -17.59
N THR A 277 0.28 -14.65 -17.64
CA THR A 277 1.18 -15.16 -16.61
C THR A 277 2.33 -14.19 -16.33
N GLY A 278 2.65 -13.99 -15.05
CA GLY A 278 3.88 -13.36 -14.58
C GLY A 278 4.99 -14.38 -14.35
N THR A 279 6.23 -14.04 -14.69
CA THR A 279 7.40 -14.87 -14.40
C THR A 279 8.55 -13.99 -13.96
N ILE A 280 9.25 -14.41 -12.87
CA ILE A 280 10.47 -13.77 -12.41
C ILE A 280 11.56 -14.81 -12.17
N ARG A 281 12.81 -14.42 -12.36
CA ARG A 281 13.99 -15.26 -12.14
C ARG A 281 14.90 -14.61 -11.10
N ILE A 282 15.30 -15.40 -10.11
CA ILE A 282 16.11 -14.96 -8.96
C ILE A 282 17.35 -15.84 -8.89
N PRO A 283 18.55 -15.28 -9.10
CA PRO A 283 19.80 -16.01 -8.98
C PRO A 283 20.03 -16.53 -7.55
N VAL A 284 20.57 -17.74 -7.44
CA VAL A 284 21.03 -18.36 -6.17
C VAL A 284 22.54 -18.59 -6.29
N LYS A 285 23.31 -17.94 -5.43
CA LYS A 285 24.78 -17.88 -5.45
C LYS A 285 25.42 -18.62 -4.31
#